data_b775899ad639ce59b4d7478962ef013e
#
_entry.id   b775899ad639ce59b4d7478962ef013e
#
_cell.length_a   1.000
_cell.length_b   1.000
_cell.length_c   1.000
_cell.angle_alpha   90.00
_cell.angle_beta   90.00
_cell.angle_gamma   90.00
#
_symmetry.space_group_name_H-M   'P 1'
#
loop_
_entity.id
_entity.type
_entity.pdbx_description
1 polymer ?
#
loop_
_entity_poly.entity_id
_entity_poly.type
_entity_poly.pdbx_seq_one_letter_code
_entity_poly.pdbx_strand_id
1 'polypeptide(L)'
;MLEPAYQADVVIVGAGVAGLSAAHRLTSAGVTVAVLEAAPWAGGRMSTEKVDGFRLDRIGQLLSTAYPELRLTPGLDGLVLRPFAPGVLLHGDGRHHRVDAPAGAGGARGALHAVRALASAPRGVPGARGGPVAGAASRRGFRVLSGSGQGAARAGAPLGGAVDQARLGAALTRLANVPVDRLLARPELPAGQALAARGLPARTIDGFLRPLLAALLCDPGLTTSSRCADLALRAFAAGRLCVPEGGAEMLPELLARTLPAGTVHTGVRVTSVATTSVTTAEHGEFRCRAVLLATDARAAAELLPGLRVPDVHPVTVVHHTTDEPPRTGSALLLDADRGGPVAHTAVISEVDPSRAPAGRVLVSSTVLGPPPPDLDTAVRTHLARLYGTSTRTWETLAVHHTREAVPAMRPPHDLRRPVRLLAGLYVCGDHRDTSTVQGALHSAHRATTAILRDLGSAVPMHRADPVPTTRAA
;
A
#
# COMPACT_ATOMS: atom_id res chain seq x y z
N MET A 1 -27.57 -15.81 38.42
CA MET A 1 -26.21 -15.30 38.69
C MET A 1 -25.90 -14.31 37.60
N LEU A 2 -25.72 -13.05 37.93
CA LEU A 2 -25.24 -12.05 36.97
C LEU A 2 -23.79 -12.44 36.66
N GLU A 3 -23.48 -12.77 35.40
CA GLU A 3 -22.10 -12.94 34.97
C GLU A 3 -21.31 -11.69 35.34
N PRO A 4 -20.05 -11.83 35.81
CA PRO A 4 -19.24 -10.67 36.12
C PRO A 4 -19.11 -9.80 34.88
N ALA A 5 -19.51 -8.52 34.98
CA ALA A 5 -19.35 -7.56 33.89
C ALA A 5 -17.87 -7.59 33.46
N TYR A 6 -17.61 -7.92 32.21
CA TYR A 6 -16.26 -7.86 31.64
C TYR A 6 -15.69 -6.45 31.89
N GLN A 7 -14.54 -6.38 32.52
CA GLN A 7 -13.84 -5.14 32.80
C GLN A 7 -12.47 -5.16 32.13
N ALA A 8 -12.19 -4.12 31.34
CA ALA A 8 -10.87 -3.83 30.80
C ALA A 8 -10.62 -2.32 30.93
N ASP A 9 -9.36 -1.88 30.98
CA ASP A 9 -9.07 -0.45 30.94
C ASP A 9 -9.54 0.16 29.62
N VAL A 10 -9.32 -0.56 28.52
CA VAL A 10 -9.70 -0.11 27.16
C VAL A 10 -10.43 -1.21 26.42
N VAL A 11 -11.59 -0.86 25.89
CA VAL A 11 -12.30 -1.71 24.91
C VAL A 11 -12.04 -1.17 23.51
N ILE A 12 -11.55 -2.05 22.63
CA ILE A 12 -11.32 -1.76 21.21
C ILE A 12 -12.39 -2.45 20.38
N VAL A 13 -13.08 -1.70 19.54
CA VAL A 13 -14.11 -2.22 18.64
C VAL A 13 -13.52 -2.40 17.23
N GLY A 14 -13.38 -3.65 16.79
CA GLY A 14 -12.80 -4.06 15.53
C GLY A 14 -11.39 -4.65 15.66
N ALA A 15 -11.21 -5.90 15.20
CA ALA A 15 -9.95 -6.62 15.18
C ALA A 15 -9.27 -6.57 13.79
N GLY A 16 -9.38 -5.46 13.08
CA GLY A 16 -8.55 -5.16 11.92
C GLY A 16 -7.14 -4.76 12.32
N VAL A 17 -6.27 -4.48 11.34
CA VAL A 17 -4.87 -4.10 11.57
C VAL A 17 -4.71 -2.92 12.54
N ALA A 18 -5.59 -1.91 12.45
CA ALA A 18 -5.56 -0.76 13.36
C ALA A 18 -5.89 -1.15 14.80
N GLY A 19 -6.97 -1.92 15.01
CA GLY A 19 -7.38 -2.36 16.36
C GLY A 19 -6.36 -3.28 17.02
N LEU A 20 -5.85 -4.27 16.29
CA LEU A 20 -4.83 -5.19 16.79
C LEU A 20 -3.51 -4.46 17.12
N SER A 21 -3.08 -3.53 16.25
CA SER A 21 -1.91 -2.69 16.52
C SER A 21 -2.10 -1.82 17.77
N ALA A 22 -3.30 -1.25 17.95
CA ALA A 22 -3.63 -0.49 19.14
C ALA A 22 -3.60 -1.38 20.40
N ALA A 23 -4.14 -2.59 20.33
CA ALA A 23 -4.09 -3.55 21.43
C ALA A 23 -2.65 -3.82 21.86
N HIS A 24 -1.74 -4.08 20.91
CA HIS A 24 -0.33 -4.30 21.21
C HIS A 24 0.32 -3.13 21.95
N ARG A 25 0.09 -1.90 21.45
CA ARG A 25 0.69 -0.70 22.07
C ARG A 25 0.18 -0.46 23.49
N LEU A 26 -1.11 -0.71 23.72
CA LEU A 26 -1.73 -0.55 25.04
C LEU A 26 -1.28 -1.64 26.01
N THR A 27 -1.28 -2.90 25.61
CA THR A 27 -0.82 -4.02 26.43
C THR A 27 0.67 -3.91 26.77
N SER A 28 1.50 -3.45 25.81
CA SER A 28 2.92 -3.17 26.05
C SER A 28 3.14 -2.03 27.06
N ALA A 29 2.16 -1.16 27.26
CA ALA A 29 2.18 -0.10 28.29
C ALA A 29 1.51 -0.54 29.62
N GLY A 30 1.16 -1.82 29.78
CA GLY A 30 0.54 -2.36 31.00
C GLY A 30 -0.95 -2.08 31.13
N VAL A 31 -1.63 -1.67 30.04
CA VAL A 31 -3.07 -1.41 30.03
C VAL A 31 -3.81 -2.70 29.69
N THR A 32 -4.86 -3.03 30.43
CA THR A 32 -5.72 -4.19 30.12
C THR A 32 -6.66 -3.86 28.97
N VAL A 33 -6.73 -4.76 27.97
CA VAL A 33 -7.46 -4.52 26.71
C VAL A 33 -8.39 -5.67 26.39
N ALA A 34 -9.61 -5.35 25.95
CA ALA A 34 -10.50 -6.27 25.26
C ALA A 34 -10.75 -5.77 23.84
N VAL A 35 -10.51 -6.61 22.82
CA VAL A 35 -10.79 -6.34 21.42
C VAL A 35 -12.04 -7.12 21.01
N LEU A 36 -13.09 -6.42 20.57
CA LEU A 36 -14.37 -7.00 20.17
C LEU A 36 -14.51 -6.95 18.65
N GLU A 37 -14.67 -8.11 18.02
CA GLU A 37 -14.79 -8.25 16.56
C GLU A 37 -16.10 -8.96 16.20
N ALA A 38 -16.89 -8.35 15.31
CA ALA A 38 -18.17 -8.88 14.88
C ALA A 38 -18.04 -10.13 13.98
N ALA A 39 -16.97 -10.21 13.19
CA ALA A 39 -16.70 -11.39 12.37
C ALA A 39 -16.19 -12.56 13.23
N PRO A 40 -16.35 -13.82 12.77
CA PRO A 40 -15.82 -14.99 13.47
C PRO A 40 -14.28 -15.11 13.38
N TRP A 41 -13.60 -14.17 12.72
CA TRP A 41 -12.14 -14.11 12.58
C TRP A 41 -11.63 -12.68 12.69
N ALA A 42 -10.37 -12.52 13.12
CA ALA A 42 -9.66 -11.25 13.10
C ALA A 42 -9.02 -10.98 11.73
N GLY A 43 -8.74 -9.68 11.42
CA GLY A 43 -8.00 -9.28 10.22
C GLY A 43 -8.71 -8.21 9.39
N GLY A 44 -10.03 -8.16 9.44
CA GLY A 44 -10.83 -7.20 8.69
C GLY A 44 -10.59 -7.34 7.18
N ARG A 45 -10.18 -6.23 6.53
CA ARG A 45 -9.91 -6.19 5.08
C ARG A 45 -8.62 -6.90 4.67
N MET A 46 -7.68 -7.15 5.58
CA MET A 46 -6.48 -7.95 5.31
C MET A 46 -6.79 -9.43 5.55
N SER A 47 -7.45 -10.04 4.59
CA SER A 47 -7.87 -11.45 4.64
C SER A 47 -7.45 -12.19 3.38
N THR A 48 -7.13 -13.47 3.55
CA THR A 48 -6.69 -14.38 2.49
C THR A 48 -7.60 -15.60 2.48
N GLU A 49 -8.13 -15.97 1.32
CA GLU A 49 -8.89 -17.18 1.13
C GLU A 49 -7.97 -18.34 0.72
N LYS A 50 -8.21 -19.53 1.24
CA LYS A 50 -7.45 -20.74 0.90
C LYS A 50 -8.33 -21.65 0.02
N VAL A 51 -7.91 -21.83 -1.24
CA VAL A 51 -8.63 -22.64 -2.22
C VAL A 51 -7.61 -23.58 -2.87
N ASP A 52 -7.82 -24.89 -2.76
CA ASP A 52 -6.99 -25.93 -3.40
C ASP A 52 -5.47 -25.74 -3.22
N GLY A 53 -5.06 -25.29 -2.04
CA GLY A 53 -3.67 -25.00 -1.69
C GLY A 53 -3.17 -23.63 -2.15
N PHE A 54 -3.95 -22.87 -2.89
CA PHE A 54 -3.66 -21.48 -3.19
C PHE A 54 -4.06 -20.55 -2.05
N ARG A 55 -3.37 -19.41 -1.92
CA ARG A 55 -3.65 -18.35 -0.95
C ARG A 55 -3.98 -17.06 -1.69
N LEU A 56 -5.24 -16.66 -1.63
CA LEU A 56 -5.86 -15.65 -2.47
C LEU A 56 -6.26 -14.43 -1.62
N ASP A 57 -5.57 -13.30 -1.79
CA ASP A 57 -5.91 -12.09 -1.05
C ASP A 57 -7.19 -11.45 -1.56
N ARG A 58 -8.13 -11.13 -0.66
CA ARG A 58 -9.42 -10.54 -1.02
C ARG A 58 -9.30 -9.09 -1.49
N ILE A 59 -8.32 -8.38 -0.97
CA ILE A 59 -7.96 -7.02 -1.42
C ILE A 59 -6.45 -7.02 -1.62
N GLY A 60 -5.98 -6.98 -2.85
CA GLY A 60 -4.56 -7.03 -3.18
C GLY A 60 -3.81 -5.74 -2.83
N GLN A 61 -3.84 -5.32 -1.55
CA GLN A 61 -3.20 -4.08 -1.11
C GLN A 61 -1.69 -4.22 -1.08
N LEU A 62 -1.01 -3.31 -1.80
CA LEU A 62 0.45 -3.27 -1.85
C LEU A 62 1.02 -2.59 -0.60
N LEU A 63 2.07 -3.17 -0.03
CA LEU A 63 2.86 -2.59 1.03
C LEU A 63 4.15 -1.99 0.48
N SER A 64 4.82 -1.19 1.31
CA SER A 64 6.18 -0.71 1.03
C SER A 64 7.10 -1.02 2.20
N THR A 65 8.32 -1.49 1.92
CA THR A 65 9.36 -1.67 2.94
C THR A 65 9.77 -0.37 3.61
N ALA A 66 9.39 0.78 3.03
CA ALA A 66 9.62 2.11 3.60
C ALA A 66 8.52 2.57 4.57
N TYR A 67 7.49 1.77 4.83
CA TYR A 67 6.47 2.10 5.82
C TYR A 67 7.03 2.04 7.24
N PRO A 68 7.16 3.18 7.95
CA PRO A 68 7.76 3.21 9.28
C PRO A 68 7.02 2.34 10.30
N GLU A 69 5.69 2.34 10.26
CA GLU A 69 4.88 1.63 11.25
C GLU A 69 5.01 0.10 11.17
N LEU A 70 5.44 -0.46 10.06
CA LEU A 70 5.75 -1.91 9.98
C LEU A 70 6.91 -2.31 10.90
N ARG A 71 7.80 -1.37 11.25
CA ARG A 71 8.92 -1.59 12.19
C ARG A 71 8.63 -1.06 13.58
N LEU A 72 7.76 -0.05 13.70
CA LEU A 72 7.44 0.62 14.97
C LEU A 72 6.26 -0.02 15.69
N THR A 73 5.51 -0.90 15.07
CA THR A 73 4.36 -1.55 15.69
C THR A 73 4.82 -2.79 16.44
N PRO A 74 4.65 -2.85 17.77
CA PRO A 74 4.95 -4.04 18.55
C PRO A 74 4.16 -5.23 18.05
N GLY A 75 4.75 -6.42 18.06
CA GLY A 75 4.14 -7.66 17.60
C GLY A 75 4.32 -7.93 16.09
N LEU A 76 4.96 -7.03 15.32
CA LEU A 76 5.27 -7.25 13.91
C LEU A 76 6.72 -7.69 13.63
N ASP A 77 7.53 -7.94 14.68
CA ASP A 77 8.96 -8.30 14.51
C ASP A 77 9.18 -9.58 13.67
N GLY A 78 8.20 -10.49 13.68
CA GLY A 78 8.24 -11.72 12.88
C GLY A 78 7.63 -11.60 11.48
N LEU A 79 7.22 -10.39 11.03
CA LEU A 79 6.58 -10.22 9.72
C LEU A 79 7.60 -10.35 8.58
N VAL A 80 7.45 -11.38 7.77
CA VAL A 80 8.24 -11.57 6.57
C VAL A 80 7.57 -10.87 5.39
N LEU A 81 8.32 -9.98 4.73
CA LEU A 81 7.85 -9.26 3.55
C LEU A 81 8.55 -9.81 2.30
N ARG A 82 7.76 -10.18 1.29
CA ARG A 82 8.24 -10.62 -0.03
C ARG A 82 8.21 -9.44 -1.00
N PRO A 83 9.38 -8.90 -1.39
CA PRO A 83 9.42 -7.75 -2.28
C PRO A 83 9.23 -8.14 -3.73
N PHE A 84 8.48 -7.33 -4.47
CA PHE A 84 8.47 -7.38 -5.93
C PHE A 84 9.86 -7.10 -6.51
N ALA A 85 10.08 -7.39 -7.77
CA ALA A 85 11.26 -6.91 -8.49
C ALA A 85 11.40 -5.38 -8.34
N PRO A 86 12.63 -4.82 -8.32
CA PRO A 86 12.82 -3.38 -8.16
C PRO A 86 12.02 -2.56 -9.15
N GLY A 87 11.38 -1.49 -8.67
CA GLY A 87 10.53 -0.64 -9.50
C GLY A 87 9.22 -1.32 -9.92
N VAL A 88 8.75 -0.99 -11.11
CA VAL A 88 7.55 -1.57 -11.74
C VAL A 88 7.78 -1.84 -13.23
N LEU A 89 6.97 -2.71 -13.81
CA LEU A 89 6.92 -2.95 -15.24
C LEU A 89 5.68 -2.25 -15.81
N LEU A 90 5.86 -1.40 -16.82
CA LEU A 90 4.77 -0.74 -17.52
C LEU A 90 4.52 -1.45 -18.84
N HIS A 91 3.27 -1.80 -19.11
CA HIS A 91 2.83 -2.15 -20.46
C HIS A 91 2.36 -0.87 -21.17
N GLY A 92 2.96 -0.55 -22.31
CA GLY A 92 2.57 0.60 -23.15
C GLY A 92 3.02 0.39 -24.58
N ASP A 93 2.18 0.77 -25.54
CA ASP A 93 2.42 0.59 -26.99
C ASP A 93 2.80 -0.87 -27.35
N GLY A 94 2.16 -1.86 -26.71
CA GLY A 94 2.40 -3.28 -26.91
C GLY A 94 3.79 -3.77 -26.44
N ARG A 95 4.44 -3.05 -25.54
CA ARG A 95 5.79 -3.37 -25.02
C ARG A 95 5.86 -3.20 -23.52
N HIS A 96 6.85 -3.87 -22.92
CA HIS A 96 7.16 -3.69 -21.51
C HIS A 96 8.30 -2.68 -21.33
N HIS A 97 8.11 -1.71 -20.41
CA HIS A 97 9.08 -0.71 -20.02
C HIS A 97 9.33 -0.82 -18.52
N ARG A 98 10.56 -1.12 -18.11
CA ARG A 98 10.92 -1.15 -16.69
C ARG A 98 11.20 0.25 -16.19
N VAL A 99 10.58 0.60 -15.06
CA VAL A 99 10.84 1.85 -14.33
C VAL A 99 11.33 1.48 -12.95
N ASP A 100 12.63 1.65 -12.72
CA ASP A 100 13.21 1.38 -11.41
C ASP A 100 12.91 2.55 -10.46
N ALA A 101 12.64 2.23 -9.18
CA ALA A 101 12.66 3.22 -8.14
C ALA A 101 14.09 3.79 -8.02
N PRO A 102 14.26 5.08 -7.71
CA PRO A 102 15.59 5.62 -7.45
C PRO A 102 16.25 4.75 -6.38
N ALA A 103 17.43 4.19 -6.66
CA ALA A 103 18.14 3.37 -5.70
C ALA A 103 18.30 4.16 -4.40
N GLY A 104 17.87 3.56 -3.28
CA GLY A 104 17.78 4.19 -1.97
C GLY A 104 18.99 5.04 -1.62
N ALA A 105 18.73 6.11 -0.92
CA ALA A 105 19.54 7.22 -0.51
C ALA A 105 21.03 6.94 -0.31
N GLY A 106 21.77 6.91 -1.39
CA GLY A 106 23.20 7.16 -1.45
C GLY A 106 23.43 8.56 -1.99
N GLY A 107 23.00 9.57 -1.27
CA GLY A 107 23.43 10.93 -1.37
C GLY A 107 23.42 11.64 -2.75
N ALA A 108 23.70 12.93 -2.75
CA ALA A 108 23.90 13.85 -3.87
C ALA A 108 24.76 13.32 -5.06
N ARG A 109 25.50 12.24 -4.88
CA ARG A 109 26.27 11.54 -5.93
C ARG A 109 25.40 10.90 -7.02
N GLY A 110 24.19 10.39 -6.69
CA GLY A 110 23.26 9.81 -7.70
C GLY A 110 22.68 10.87 -8.63
N ALA A 111 22.32 12.05 -8.11
CA ALA A 111 21.83 13.16 -8.89
C ALA A 111 22.94 13.77 -9.77
N LEU A 112 24.16 13.88 -9.27
CA LEU A 112 25.34 14.33 -10.03
C LEU A 112 25.72 13.34 -11.15
N HIS A 113 25.54 12.02 -10.95
CA HIS A 113 25.78 11.03 -12.01
C HIS A 113 24.72 11.12 -13.13
N ALA A 114 23.46 11.37 -12.79
CA ALA A 114 22.40 11.57 -13.79
C ALA A 114 22.65 12.84 -14.64
N VAL A 115 23.07 13.93 -13.99
CA VAL A 115 23.43 15.18 -14.67
C VAL A 115 24.71 15.03 -15.51
N ARG A 116 25.72 14.29 -15.03
CA ARG A 116 26.94 14.00 -15.80
C ARG A 116 26.69 13.07 -16.99
N ALA A 117 25.79 12.08 -16.85
CA ALA A 117 25.41 11.21 -17.98
C ALA A 117 24.66 12.00 -19.07
N LEU A 118 23.89 13.04 -18.70
CA LEU A 118 23.27 13.97 -19.64
C LEU A 118 24.27 14.95 -20.30
N ALA A 119 25.30 15.37 -19.58
CA ALA A 119 26.35 16.26 -20.09
C ALA A 119 27.35 15.54 -20.99
N SER A 120 27.50 14.22 -20.84
CA SER A 120 28.43 13.38 -21.65
C SER A 120 27.75 12.62 -22.79
N ALA A 121 26.45 12.84 -23.05
CA ALA A 121 25.79 12.31 -24.22
C ALA A 121 26.39 13.01 -25.47
N PRO A 122 26.99 12.30 -26.42
CA PRO A 122 27.56 12.94 -27.61
C PRO A 122 26.44 13.64 -28.38
N ARG A 123 26.61 14.94 -28.56
CA ARG A 123 25.82 15.71 -29.55
C ARG A 123 26.14 15.10 -30.89
N GLY A 124 25.14 14.40 -31.49
CA GLY A 124 25.32 13.78 -32.79
C GLY A 124 25.75 14.80 -33.83
N VAL A 125 26.98 14.72 -34.28
CA VAL A 125 27.43 15.31 -35.53
C VAL A 125 26.97 14.36 -36.63
N PRO A 126 26.32 14.84 -37.70
CA PRO A 126 25.98 14.00 -38.82
C PRO A 126 27.26 13.66 -39.60
N GLY A 127 27.57 12.39 -39.72
CA GLY A 127 28.51 11.83 -40.67
C GLY A 127 29.90 11.48 -40.20
N ALA A 128 30.10 10.22 -39.80
CA ALA A 128 31.31 9.45 -40.07
C ALA A 128 31.06 7.95 -39.86
N ARG A 129 31.36 7.17 -40.91
CA ARG A 129 31.41 5.69 -40.88
C ARG A 129 32.70 5.24 -40.18
N GLY A 130 32.64 4.22 -39.35
CA GLY A 130 33.86 3.59 -38.82
C GLY A 130 33.59 2.60 -37.67
N GLY A 131 34.00 1.39 -37.85
CA GLY A 131 33.96 0.09 -37.24
C GLY A 131 34.16 -0.13 -35.73
N PRO A 132 34.16 -1.40 -35.28
CA PRO A 132 33.90 -1.78 -33.90
C PRO A 132 35.16 -1.82 -33.04
N VAL A 133 35.07 -1.35 -31.79
CA VAL A 133 36.08 -1.68 -30.76
C VAL A 133 35.33 -2.09 -29.48
N ALA A 134 35.68 -3.31 -29.04
CA ALA A 134 35.26 -3.90 -27.79
C ALA A 134 35.94 -3.22 -26.60
N GLY A 135 35.20 -3.03 -25.51
CA GLY A 135 35.76 -2.53 -24.25
C GLY A 135 34.74 -2.55 -23.12
N ALA A 136 34.84 -3.58 -22.28
CA ALA A 136 34.00 -3.76 -21.10
C ALA A 136 34.32 -2.74 -20.01
N ALA A 137 33.30 -2.08 -19.45
CA ALA A 137 33.32 -1.57 -18.08
C ALA A 137 31.89 -1.40 -17.56
N SER A 138 31.55 -2.22 -16.60
CA SER A 138 30.32 -2.20 -15.80
C SER A 138 30.16 -0.85 -15.09
N ARG A 139 29.10 -0.12 -15.41
CA ARG A 139 28.62 1.03 -14.59
C ARG A 139 27.11 0.92 -14.44
N ARG A 140 26.67 0.64 -13.22
CA ARG A 140 25.26 0.66 -12.80
C ARG A 140 24.74 2.10 -12.83
N GLY A 141 24.07 2.46 -13.90
CA GLY A 141 23.28 3.68 -14.05
C GLY A 141 21.88 3.28 -14.48
N PHE A 142 20.91 4.15 -14.24
CA PHE A 142 19.50 4.02 -14.59
C PHE A 142 19.35 3.39 -16.00
N ARG A 143 19.05 2.11 -16.07
CA ARG A 143 18.93 1.39 -17.34
C ARG A 143 17.46 1.13 -17.62
N VAL A 144 16.95 1.81 -18.63
CA VAL A 144 15.81 1.33 -19.40
C VAL A 144 16.34 0.23 -20.30
N LEU A 145 16.03 -1.04 -20.00
CA LEU A 145 16.34 -2.14 -20.91
C LEU A 145 15.28 -2.15 -22.01
N SER A 146 15.52 -1.35 -23.06
CA SER A 146 14.83 -1.55 -24.34
C SER A 146 15.52 -2.70 -25.07
N GLY A 147 14.75 -3.74 -25.42
CA GLY A 147 15.17 -4.79 -26.31
C GLY A 147 15.71 -4.20 -27.62
N SER A 148 16.82 -4.76 -28.08
CA SER A 148 17.59 -4.35 -29.26
C SER A 148 16.72 -4.08 -30.49
N GLY A 149 16.65 -2.82 -30.87
CA GLY A 149 16.08 -2.35 -32.13
C GLY A 149 16.47 -0.90 -32.33
N GLN A 150 17.51 -0.64 -33.11
CA GLN A 150 17.87 0.70 -33.57
C GLN A 150 16.72 1.32 -34.36
N GLY A 151 16.27 2.49 -33.99
CA GLY A 151 15.32 3.29 -34.77
C GLY A 151 14.77 4.45 -33.97
N ALA A 152 14.99 5.66 -34.43
CA ALA A 152 14.36 6.96 -34.15
C ALA A 152 13.66 7.13 -32.78
N ALA A 153 14.00 8.17 -32.05
CA ALA A 153 13.29 8.63 -30.86
C ALA A 153 11.78 8.64 -31.14
N ARG A 154 11.08 7.57 -30.72
CA ARG A 154 9.63 7.43 -30.93
C ARG A 154 8.90 8.28 -29.91
N ALA A 155 7.97 9.09 -30.41
CA ALA A 155 7.08 9.97 -29.65
C ALA A 155 6.10 9.26 -28.69
N GLY A 156 6.20 7.93 -28.50
CA GLY A 156 5.22 7.09 -27.82
C GLY A 156 5.66 6.43 -26.49
N ALA A 157 6.89 6.61 -26.03
CA ALA A 157 7.30 5.94 -24.76
C ALA A 157 6.51 6.50 -23.55
N PRO A 158 5.95 5.62 -22.66
CA PRO A 158 5.12 6.05 -21.51
C PRO A 158 5.79 7.05 -20.59
N LEU A 159 7.12 7.02 -20.51
CA LEU A 159 7.92 7.91 -19.66
C LEU A 159 8.36 9.19 -20.37
N GLY A 160 8.08 9.35 -21.66
CA GLY A 160 8.62 10.44 -22.44
C GLY A 160 10.10 10.28 -22.79
N GLY A 161 10.76 11.38 -23.22
CA GLY A 161 12.18 11.39 -23.58
C GLY A 161 13.13 11.35 -22.38
N ALA A 162 14.42 11.26 -22.66
CA ALA A 162 15.46 11.19 -21.61
C ALA A 162 15.38 12.35 -20.60
N VAL A 163 15.02 13.56 -21.06
CA VAL A 163 14.85 14.74 -20.18
C VAL A 163 13.68 14.55 -19.23
N ASP A 164 12.55 13.98 -19.69
CA ASP A 164 11.38 13.74 -18.85
C ASP A 164 11.66 12.67 -17.81
N GLN A 165 12.38 11.62 -18.21
CA GLN A 165 12.84 10.55 -17.30
C GLN A 165 13.80 11.09 -16.24
N ALA A 166 14.73 11.97 -16.61
CA ALA A 166 15.63 12.62 -15.66
C ALA A 166 14.88 13.53 -14.68
N ARG A 167 13.89 14.31 -15.15
CA ARG A 167 13.02 15.15 -14.31
C ARG A 167 12.21 14.29 -13.34
N LEU A 168 11.63 13.20 -13.80
CA LEU A 168 10.88 12.24 -12.97
C LEU A 168 11.79 11.64 -11.89
N GLY A 169 12.96 11.13 -12.26
CA GLY A 169 13.94 10.58 -11.33
C GLY A 169 14.37 11.59 -10.25
N ALA A 170 14.67 12.83 -10.66
CA ALA A 170 15.01 13.91 -9.72
C ALA A 170 13.82 14.29 -8.80
N ALA A 171 12.60 14.26 -9.30
CA ALA A 171 11.41 14.54 -8.51
C ALA A 171 11.17 13.43 -7.45
N LEU A 172 11.27 12.16 -7.82
CA LEU A 172 11.13 11.03 -6.92
C LEU A 172 12.25 11.00 -5.87
N THR A 173 13.50 11.24 -6.26
CA THR A 173 14.64 11.33 -5.33
C THR A 173 14.44 12.46 -4.30
N ARG A 174 13.94 13.62 -4.74
CA ARG A 174 13.60 14.71 -3.82
C ARG A 174 12.50 14.30 -2.85
N LEU A 175 11.42 13.66 -3.34
CA LEU A 175 10.33 13.20 -2.50
C LEU A 175 10.79 12.20 -1.43
N ALA A 176 11.69 11.28 -1.78
CA ALA A 176 12.26 10.31 -0.85
C ALA A 176 12.93 10.97 0.37
N ASN A 177 13.56 12.13 0.14
CA ASN A 177 14.38 12.84 1.14
C ASN A 177 13.66 14.00 1.86
N VAL A 178 12.49 14.42 1.39
CA VAL A 178 11.73 15.51 2.05
C VAL A 178 11.13 15.00 3.37
N PRO A 179 11.31 15.71 4.49
CA PRO A 179 10.62 15.40 5.74
C PRO A 179 9.10 15.39 5.57
N VAL A 180 8.43 14.44 6.24
CA VAL A 180 6.96 14.26 6.13
C VAL A 180 6.21 15.54 6.46
N ASP A 181 6.61 16.26 7.52
CA ASP A 181 5.96 17.51 7.93
C ASP A 181 5.99 18.58 6.83
N ARG A 182 7.08 18.65 6.06
CA ARG A 182 7.17 19.56 4.91
C ARG A 182 6.28 19.14 3.75
N LEU A 183 6.04 17.83 3.55
CA LEU A 183 5.08 17.35 2.56
C LEU A 183 3.65 17.72 2.98
N LEU A 184 3.32 17.53 4.24
CA LEU A 184 2.00 17.84 4.80
C LEU A 184 1.69 19.34 4.86
N ALA A 185 2.72 20.19 4.92
CA ALA A 185 2.57 21.65 4.89
C ALA A 185 2.32 22.23 3.48
N ARG A 186 2.44 21.42 2.42
CA ARG A 186 2.18 21.88 1.05
C ARG A 186 0.71 22.23 0.85
N PRO A 187 0.39 23.16 -0.09
CA PRO A 187 -0.98 23.38 -0.54
C PRO A 187 -1.61 22.08 -0.99
N GLU A 188 -2.84 21.84 -0.57
CA GLU A 188 -3.57 20.64 -0.89
C GLU A 188 -4.39 20.83 -2.15
N LEU A 189 -4.23 19.94 -3.11
CA LEU A 189 -4.95 19.86 -4.38
C LEU A 189 -5.29 18.39 -4.66
N PRO A 190 -6.19 18.08 -5.59
CA PRO A 190 -6.25 16.75 -6.18
C PRO A 190 -4.89 16.36 -6.78
N ALA A 191 -4.46 15.11 -6.61
CA ALA A 191 -3.13 14.64 -7.01
C ALA A 191 -2.82 14.94 -8.49
N GLY A 192 -3.78 14.72 -9.39
CA GLY A 192 -3.60 15.01 -10.81
C GLY A 192 -3.28 16.48 -11.09
N GLN A 193 -3.98 17.41 -10.42
CA GLN A 193 -3.72 18.85 -10.55
C GLN A 193 -2.36 19.23 -9.96
N ALA A 194 -2.00 18.70 -8.79
CA ALA A 194 -0.73 18.97 -8.14
C ALA A 194 0.47 18.49 -8.98
N LEU A 195 0.37 17.33 -9.62
CA LEU A 195 1.41 16.80 -10.50
C LEU A 195 1.59 17.68 -11.75
N ALA A 196 0.50 18.11 -12.38
CA ALA A 196 0.53 19.02 -13.52
C ALA A 196 1.11 20.39 -13.14
N ALA A 197 0.70 20.97 -11.99
CA ALA A 197 1.21 22.24 -11.49
C ALA A 197 2.72 22.22 -11.18
N ARG A 198 3.31 21.05 -10.95
CA ARG A 198 4.75 20.86 -10.75
C ARG A 198 5.57 20.79 -12.06
N GLY A 199 4.91 20.97 -13.21
CA GLY A 199 5.55 20.95 -14.52
C GLY A 199 5.94 19.57 -15.01
N LEU A 200 5.33 18.51 -14.50
CA LEU A 200 5.51 17.17 -15.05
C LEU A 200 4.70 17.03 -16.35
N PRO A 201 5.30 16.50 -17.42
CA PRO A 201 4.59 16.33 -18.70
C PRO A 201 3.38 15.41 -18.55
N ALA A 202 2.29 15.73 -19.26
CA ALA A 202 1.06 14.94 -19.22
C ALA A 202 1.31 13.46 -19.54
N ARG A 203 2.17 13.16 -20.54
CA ARG A 203 2.56 11.78 -20.87
C ARG A 203 3.23 11.03 -19.71
N THR A 204 4.06 11.70 -18.91
CA THR A 204 4.69 11.09 -17.71
C THR A 204 3.66 10.88 -16.61
N ILE A 205 2.73 11.82 -16.45
CA ILE A 205 1.63 11.68 -15.49
C ILE A 205 0.74 10.51 -15.91
N ASP A 206 0.27 10.49 -17.14
CA ASP A 206 -0.71 9.51 -17.61
C ASP A 206 -0.11 8.12 -17.87
N GLY A 207 1.12 8.07 -18.39
CA GLY A 207 1.79 6.81 -18.73
C GLY A 207 2.48 6.13 -17.53
N PHE A 208 2.77 6.84 -16.45
CA PHE A 208 3.46 6.24 -15.30
C PHE A 208 2.84 6.60 -13.95
N LEU A 209 2.74 7.91 -13.61
CA LEU A 209 2.34 8.29 -12.26
C LEU A 209 0.89 7.94 -11.95
N ARG A 210 0.00 8.05 -12.94
CA ARG A 210 -1.40 7.65 -12.80
C ARG A 210 -1.54 6.14 -12.59
N PRO A 211 -0.99 5.24 -13.44
CA PRO A 211 -1.02 3.81 -13.19
C PRO A 211 -0.40 3.43 -11.83
N LEU A 212 0.72 4.03 -11.45
CA LEU A 212 1.37 3.75 -10.18
C LEU A 212 0.51 4.19 -8.99
N LEU A 213 0.01 5.42 -8.99
CA LEU A 213 -0.83 5.92 -7.90
C LEU A 213 -2.19 5.21 -7.85
N ALA A 214 -2.74 4.83 -9.00
CA ALA A 214 -3.93 3.99 -9.05
C ALA A 214 -3.70 2.64 -8.37
N ALA A 215 -2.56 1.99 -8.61
CA ALA A 215 -2.19 0.74 -7.93
C ALA A 215 -1.99 0.93 -6.41
N LEU A 216 -1.41 2.05 -5.97
CA LEU A 216 -1.08 2.30 -4.56
C LEU A 216 -2.26 2.82 -3.74
N LEU A 217 -3.17 3.59 -4.34
CA LEU A 217 -4.25 4.32 -3.65
C LEU A 217 -5.66 3.94 -4.13
N CYS A 218 -5.77 3.00 -5.08
CA CYS A 218 -7.02 2.56 -5.71
C CYS A 218 -7.83 3.69 -6.37
N ASP A 219 -7.17 4.79 -6.76
CA ASP A 219 -7.78 5.98 -7.36
C ASP A 219 -7.25 6.23 -8.79
N PRO A 220 -7.87 5.67 -9.83
CA PRO A 220 -7.45 5.88 -11.21
C PRO A 220 -7.69 7.32 -11.70
N GLY A 221 -8.57 8.06 -11.02
CA GLY A 221 -8.89 9.46 -11.34
C GLY A 221 -7.88 10.48 -10.82
N LEU A 222 -6.94 10.08 -9.94
CA LEU A 222 -6.03 10.97 -9.23
C LEU A 222 -6.76 12.11 -8.50
N THR A 223 -7.93 11.80 -7.93
CA THR A 223 -8.75 12.73 -7.13
C THR A 223 -8.29 12.83 -5.68
N THR A 224 -7.50 11.86 -5.24
CA THR A 224 -6.90 11.80 -3.91
C THR A 224 -6.07 13.05 -3.60
N SER A 225 -6.04 13.46 -2.34
CA SER A 225 -5.21 14.55 -1.84
C SER A 225 -3.76 14.41 -2.29
N SER A 226 -3.19 15.48 -2.80
CA SER A 226 -1.79 15.54 -3.22
C SER A 226 -0.82 15.20 -2.09
N ARG A 227 -1.21 15.43 -0.83
CA ARG A 227 -0.42 15.05 0.35
C ARG A 227 -0.36 13.53 0.52
N CYS A 228 -1.49 12.83 0.34
CA CYS A 228 -1.52 11.36 0.33
C CYS A 228 -0.72 10.78 -0.84
N ALA A 229 -0.89 11.35 -2.03
CA ALA A 229 -0.13 10.94 -3.22
C ALA A 229 1.38 11.16 -3.05
N ASP A 230 1.81 12.28 -2.46
CA ASP A 230 3.22 12.56 -2.17
C ASP A 230 3.80 11.54 -1.17
N LEU A 231 3.04 11.15 -0.14
CA LEU A 231 3.46 10.11 0.81
C LEU A 231 3.57 8.73 0.14
N ALA A 232 2.64 8.38 -0.75
CA ALA A 232 2.70 7.12 -1.51
C ALA A 232 3.91 7.11 -2.46
N LEU A 233 4.15 8.19 -3.21
CA LEU A 233 5.32 8.32 -4.09
C LEU A 233 6.63 8.34 -3.30
N ARG A 234 6.65 8.96 -2.12
CA ARG A 234 7.79 8.93 -1.20
C ARG A 234 8.10 7.51 -0.75
N ALA A 235 7.09 6.75 -0.35
CA ALA A 235 7.27 5.36 0.06
C ALA A 235 7.74 4.46 -1.10
N PHE A 236 7.25 4.68 -2.31
CA PHE A 236 7.72 4.01 -3.53
C PHE A 236 9.19 4.35 -3.83
N ALA A 237 9.57 5.63 -3.72
CA ALA A 237 10.93 6.09 -4.02
C ALA A 237 11.96 5.70 -2.95
N ALA A 238 11.54 5.53 -1.69
CA ALA A 238 12.43 5.21 -0.56
C ALA A 238 12.53 3.72 -0.25
N GLY A 239 11.62 2.88 -0.79
CA GLY A 239 11.55 1.45 -0.49
C GLY A 239 11.23 0.59 -1.70
N ARG A 240 10.79 -0.63 -1.41
CA ARG A 240 10.31 -1.58 -2.42
C ARG A 240 8.86 -1.93 -2.13
N LEU A 241 8.08 -2.09 -3.18
CA LEU A 241 6.75 -2.67 -3.05
C LEU A 241 6.88 -4.13 -2.63
N CYS A 242 5.99 -4.59 -1.77
CA CYS A 242 6.04 -5.94 -1.20
C CYS A 242 4.66 -6.42 -0.78
N VAL A 243 4.56 -7.71 -0.50
CA VAL A 243 3.41 -8.36 0.12
C VAL A 243 3.86 -9.16 1.34
N PRO A 244 3.01 -9.42 2.33
CA PRO A 244 3.32 -10.35 3.41
C PRO A 244 3.49 -11.77 2.84
N GLU A 245 4.49 -12.50 3.32
CA GLU A 245 4.67 -13.93 3.01
C GLU A 245 3.45 -14.73 3.50
N GLY A 246 2.92 -15.59 2.65
CA GLY A 246 1.76 -16.41 2.98
C GLY A 246 0.42 -15.71 2.81
N GLY A 247 0.37 -14.41 2.52
CA GLY A 247 -0.87 -13.67 2.29
C GLY A 247 -1.08 -12.47 3.18
N ALA A 248 -2.07 -11.66 2.82
CA ALA A 248 -2.39 -10.44 3.55
C ALA A 248 -2.79 -10.73 5.00
N GLU A 249 -3.44 -11.87 5.26
CA GLU A 249 -3.86 -12.32 6.59
C GLU A 249 -2.71 -12.46 7.60
N MET A 250 -1.48 -12.72 7.10
CA MET A 250 -0.33 -12.96 7.97
C MET A 250 0.01 -11.78 8.87
N LEU A 251 -0.26 -10.56 8.43
CA LEU A 251 -0.02 -9.37 9.26
C LEU A 251 -0.99 -9.31 10.46
N PRO A 252 -2.32 -9.30 10.27
CA PRO A 252 -3.25 -9.33 11.41
C PRO A 252 -3.18 -10.63 12.22
N GLU A 253 -2.92 -11.79 11.62
CA GLU A 253 -2.73 -13.04 12.37
C GLU A 253 -1.52 -12.97 13.30
N LEU A 254 -0.41 -12.41 12.84
CA LEU A 254 0.78 -12.22 13.68
C LEU A 254 0.46 -11.32 14.86
N LEU A 255 -0.21 -10.19 14.62
CA LEU A 255 -0.66 -9.30 15.68
C LEU A 255 -1.60 -10.01 16.66
N ALA A 256 -2.62 -10.73 16.17
CA ALA A 256 -3.57 -11.41 17.04
C ALA A 256 -2.91 -12.52 17.88
N ARG A 257 -2.02 -13.31 17.28
CA ARG A 257 -1.35 -14.45 17.93
C ARG A 257 -0.36 -14.02 19.02
N THR A 258 0.24 -12.85 18.88
CA THR A 258 1.24 -12.34 19.83
C THR A 258 0.64 -11.51 20.97
N LEU A 259 -0.68 -11.26 20.94
CA LEU A 259 -1.40 -10.68 22.09
C LEU A 259 -1.62 -11.71 23.21
N PRO A 260 -1.79 -11.29 24.47
CA PRO A 260 -2.17 -12.16 25.56
C PRO A 260 -3.46 -12.93 25.25
N ALA A 261 -3.53 -14.20 25.68
CA ALA A 261 -4.73 -15.01 25.51
C ALA A 261 -5.97 -14.33 26.12
N GLY A 262 -7.09 -14.41 25.44
CA GLY A 262 -8.34 -13.78 25.88
C GLY A 262 -8.44 -12.27 25.61
N THR A 263 -7.46 -11.66 24.92
CA THR A 263 -7.55 -10.24 24.52
C THR A 263 -8.52 -10.02 23.36
N VAL A 264 -8.60 -10.94 22.41
CA VAL A 264 -9.43 -10.81 21.20
C VAL A 264 -10.65 -11.72 21.29
N HIS A 265 -11.83 -11.12 21.18
CA HIS A 265 -13.13 -11.80 21.20
C HIS A 265 -13.78 -11.65 19.84
N THR A 266 -13.82 -12.72 19.06
CA THR A 266 -14.48 -12.79 17.74
C THR A 266 -15.94 -13.23 17.86
N GLY A 267 -16.77 -12.89 16.86
CA GLY A 267 -18.21 -13.16 16.88
C GLY A 267 -18.99 -12.25 17.85
N VAL A 268 -18.37 -11.19 18.36
CA VAL A 268 -18.98 -10.25 19.31
C VAL A 268 -19.31 -8.93 18.62
N ARG A 269 -20.58 -8.71 18.33
CA ARG A 269 -21.08 -7.50 17.67
C ARG A 269 -21.40 -6.41 18.68
N VAL A 270 -20.67 -5.29 18.60
CA VAL A 270 -20.99 -4.08 19.37
C VAL A 270 -22.18 -3.36 18.71
N THR A 271 -23.16 -2.98 19.50
CA THR A 271 -24.40 -2.30 19.06
C THR A 271 -24.48 -0.84 19.52
N SER A 272 -23.83 -0.51 20.62
CA SER A 272 -23.71 0.89 21.07
C SER A 272 -22.42 1.14 21.83
N VAL A 273 -22.01 2.40 21.88
CA VAL A 273 -20.78 2.84 22.56
C VAL A 273 -21.05 4.07 23.40
N ALA A 274 -20.44 4.09 24.59
CA ALA A 274 -20.33 5.24 25.48
C ALA A 274 -18.85 5.49 25.81
N THR A 275 -18.53 6.50 26.58
CA THR A 275 -17.16 6.83 26.95
C THR A 275 -16.52 5.80 27.92
N THR A 276 -17.35 5.04 28.63
CA THR A 276 -16.95 4.11 29.68
C THR A 276 -17.53 2.71 29.54
N SER A 277 -18.27 2.45 28.45
CA SER A 277 -18.81 1.11 28.20
C SER A 277 -19.17 0.92 26.73
N VAL A 278 -19.28 -0.34 26.32
CA VAL A 278 -19.86 -0.77 25.05
C VAL A 278 -20.93 -1.83 25.32
N THR A 279 -22.01 -1.78 24.55
CA THR A 279 -23.06 -2.81 24.58
C THR A 279 -22.89 -3.73 23.39
N THR A 280 -23.02 -5.02 23.61
CA THR A 280 -22.96 -6.07 22.57
C THR A 280 -24.32 -6.70 22.35
N ALA A 281 -24.51 -7.32 21.19
CA ALA A 281 -25.78 -7.96 20.85
C ALA A 281 -26.05 -9.19 21.76
N GLU A 282 -25.01 -9.98 22.05
CA GLU A 282 -25.17 -11.29 22.68
C GLU A 282 -24.58 -11.38 24.11
N HIS A 283 -23.61 -10.52 24.45
CA HIS A 283 -22.81 -10.66 25.68
C HIS A 283 -23.01 -9.51 26.69
N GLY A 284 -24.04 -8.68 26.49
CA GLY A 284 -24.34 -7.58 27.41
C GLY A 284 -23.34 -6.43 27.34
N GLU A 285 -23.10 -5.79 28.49
CA GLU A 285 -22.27 -4.58 28.61
C GLU A 285 -20.84 -4.91 29.06
N PHE A 286 -19.87 -4.36 28.33
CA PHE A 286 -18.43 -4.32 28.69
C PHE A 286 -18.09 -2.95 29.26
N ARG A 287 -17.64 -2.89 30.51
CA ARG A 287 -17.22 -1.63 31.15
C ARG A 287 -15.73 -1.38 30.97
N CYS A 288 -15.35 -0.10 30.78
CA CYS A 288 -13.98 0.30 30.55
C CYS A 288 -13.74 1.75 31.02
N ARG A 289 -12.49 2.18 30.93
CA ARG A 289 -12.09 3.59 31.14
C ARG A 289 -12.01 4.36 29.84
N ALA A 290 -11.87 3.65 28.70
CA ALA A 290 -11.84 4.24 27.38
C ALA A 290 -12.31 3.24 26.32
N VAL A 291 -12.95 3.77 25.25
CA VAL A 291 -13.37 3.02 24.08
C VAL A 291 -12.61 3.52 22.85
N LEU A 292 -12.03 2.61 22.07
CA LEU A 292 -11.39 2.90 20.79
C LEU A 292 -12.19 2.24 19.65
N LEU A 293 -12.80 3.05 18.79
CA LEU A 293 -13.39 2.57 17.54
C LEU A 293 -12.29 2.37 16.50
N ALA A 294 -12.07 1.13 16.10
CA ALA A 294 -11.08 0.71 15.12
C ALA A 294 -11.71 -0.03 13.93
N THR A 295 -12.99 0.21 13.70
CA THR A 295 -13.78 -0.30 12.58
C THR A 295 -13.53 0.51 11.31
N ASP A 296 -14.15 0.12 10.19
CA ASP A 296 -14.25 0.99 9.02
C ASP A 296 -15.07 2.27 9.34
N ALA A 297 -15.05 3.23 8.41
CA ALA A 297 -15.66 4.53 8.63
C ALA A 297 -17.19 4.48 8.75
N ARG A 298 -17.86 3.54 8.05
CA ARG A 298 -19.31 3.39 8.09
C ARG A 298 -19.76 2.81 9.41
N ALA A 299 -19.18 1.68 9.82
CA ALA A 299 -19.47 1.06 11.11
C ALA A 299 -19.14 2.02 12.29
N ALA A 300 -18.05 2.81 12.18
CA ALA A 300 -17.76 3.83 13.19
C ALA A 300 -18.86 4.91 13.25
N ALA A 301 -19.41 5.34 12.11
CA ALA A 301 -20.47 6.33 12.05
C ALA A 301 -21.84 5.78 12.50
N GLU A 302 -22.10 4.50 12.31
CA GLU A 302 -23.28 3.81 12.84
C GLU A 302 -23.24 3.76 14.37
N LEU A 303 -22.08 3.45 14.95
CA LEU A 303 -21.89 3.42 16.41
C LEU A 303 -21.81 4.82 17.02
N LEU A 304 -21.35 5.82 16.27
CA LEU A 304 -21.20 7.19 16.73
C LEU A 304 -21.67 8.16 15.65
N PRO A 305 -22.98 8.50 15.63
CA PRO A 305 -23.54 9.46 14.68
C PRO A 305 -22.81 10.81 14.72
N GLY A 306 -22.58 11.38 13.54
CA GLY A 306 -21.83 12.65 13.39
C GLY A 306 -20.39 12.46 12.90
N LEU A 307 -19.86 11.23 12.86
CA LEU A 307 -18.62 10.96 12.18
C LEU A 307 -18.81 11.05 10.65
N ARG A 308 -17.89 11.77 9.99
CA ARG A 308 -17.91 11.86 8.53
C ARG A 308 -17.45 10.53 7.92
N VAL A 309 -18.32 9.92 7.12
CA VAL A 309 -17.98 8.78 6.27
C VAL A 309 -17.43 9.33 4.95
N PRO A 310 -16.19 9.00 4.58
CA PRO A 310 -15.65 9.34 3.26
C PRO A 310 -16.31 8.51 2.17
N ASP A 311 -16.28 8.99 0.92
CA ASP A 311 -16.52 8.14 -0.23
C ASP A 311 -15.52 6.99 -0.23
N VAL A 312 -15.81 5.93 -0.97
CA VAL A 312 -14.96 4.73 -1.03
C VAL A 312 -14.65 4.36 -2.48
N HIS A 313 -13.50 3.72 -2.67
CA HIS A 313 -13.11 3.11 -3.92
C HIS A 313 -13.39 1.61 -3.86
N PRO A 314 -14.24 1.05 -4.73
CA PRO A 314 -14.42 -0.39 -4.85
C PRO A 314 -13.22 -1.01 -5.56
N VAL A 315 -12.89 -2.23 -5.15
CA VAL A 315 -11.79 -3.03 -5.71
C VAL A 315 -12.30 -4.43 -6.01
N THR A 316 -11.92 -4.96 -7.17
CA THR A 316 -12.12 -6.36 -7.52
C THR A 316 -10.77 -7.01 -7.77
N VAL A 317 -10.50 -8.12 -7.11
CA VAL A 317 -9.30 -8.94 -7.35
C VAL A 317 -9.73 -10.22 -8.03
N VAL A 318 -9.10 -10.53 -9.17
CA VAL A 318 -9.32 -11.76 -9.94
C VAL A 318 -8.05 -12.59 -9.88
N HIS A 319 -8.20 -13.84 -9.43
CA HIS A 319 -7.11 -14.79 -9.30
C HIS A 319 -7.22 -15.84 -10.38
N HIS A 320 -6.13 -16.00 -11.14
CA HIS A 320 -6.01 -17.07 -12.13
C HIS A 320 -4.84 -17.98 -11.82
N THR A 321 -4.96 -19.24 -12.25
CA THR A 321 -3.86 -20.18 -12.25
C THR A 321 -3.52 -20.64 -13.66
N THR A 322 -2.27 -21.01 -13.85
CA THR A 322 -1.72 -21.57 -15.09
C THR A 322 -0.54 -22.47 -14.74
N ASP A 323 -0.16 -23.35 -15.65
CA ASP A 323 1.02 -24.22 -15.45
C ASP A 323 2.32 -23.50 -15.84
N GLU A 324 2.25 -22.57 -16.80
CA GLU A 324 3.42 -21.82 -17.27
C GLU A 324 3.38 -20.35 -16.79
N PRO A 325 4.41 -19.86 -16.07
CA PRO A 325 4.45 -18.47 -15.64
C PRO A 325 4.67 -17.52 -16.82
N PRO A 326 3.92 -16.41 -16.91
CA PRO A 326 4.23 -15.33 -17.83
C PRO A 326 5.65 -14.77 -17.58
N ARG A 327 6.33 -14.34 -18.66
CA ARG A 327 7.73 -13.90 -18.64
C ARG A 327 7.95 -12.52 -18.00
N THR A 328 7.27 -12.22 -16.90
CA THR A 328 7.44 -10.97 -16.15
C THR A 328 8.18 -11.16 -14.83
N GLY A 329 8.39 -12.42 -14.41
CA GLY A 329 8.96 -12.77 -13.12
C GLY A 329 8.18 -12.12 -11.98
N SER A 330 8.88 -11.74 -10.90
CA SER A 330 8.28 -11.11 -9.72
C SER A 330 7.98 -9.61 -9.88
N ALA A 331 7.81 -9.08 -11.12
CA ALA A 331 7.51 -7.67 -11.33
C ALA A 331 6.02 -7.36 -11.11
N LEU A 332 5.73 -6.19 -10.53
CA LEU A 332 4.39 -5.60 -10.58
C LEU A 332 4.20 -4.96 -11.95
N LEU A 333 3.22 -5.44 -12.71
CA LEU A 333 2.88 -4.97 -14.06
C LEU A 333 1.71 -4.00 -14.00
N LEU A 334 1.90 -2.81 -14.54
CA LEU A 334 0.91 -1.73 -14.65
C LEU A 334 0.52 -1.51 -16.11
N ASP A 335 -0.75 -1.18 -16.36
CA ASP A 335 -1.23 -0.80 -17.71
C ASP A 335 -1.10 0.71 -17.92
N ALA A 336 -0.11 1.15 -18.69
CA ALA A 336 0.08 2.55 -19.06
C ALA A 336 -0.92 3.02 -20.13
N ASP A 337 -1.39 2.11 -20.99
CA ASP A 337 -2.35 2.41 -22.07
C ASP A 337 -3.78 2.53 -21.55
N ARG A 338 -4.07 1.98 -20.36
CA ARG A 338 -5.42 1.90 -19.77
C ARG A 338 -6.42 1.27 -20.74
N GLY A 339 -5.97 0.24 -21.41
CA GLY A 339 -6.68 -0.37 -22.52
C GLY A 339 -7.63 -1.49 -22.11
N GLY A 340 -7.90 -1.67 -20.80
CA GLY A 340 -8.82 -2.67 -20.28
C GLY A 340 -9.07 -2.50 -18.79
N PRO A 341 -9.79 -3.45 -18.13
CA PRO A 341 -10.23 -3.28 -16.75
C PRO A 341 -9.11 -3.45 -15.72
N VAL A 342 -8.03 -4.17 -16.04
CA VAL A 342 -6.95 -4.46 -15.10
C VAL A 342 -6.05 -3.24 -14.92
N ALA A 343 -6.00 -2.69 -13.71
CA ALA A 343 -5.12 -1.58 -13.36
C ALA A 343 -3.68 -2.04 -13.11
N HIS A 344 -3.53 -3.18 -12.42
CA HIS A 344 -2.24 -3.83 -12.19
C HIS A 344 -2.41 -5.33 -12.01
N THR A 345 -1.34 -6.06 -12.27
CA THR A 345 -1.30 -7.51 -12.12
C THR A 345 0.11 -7.98 -11.76
N ALA A 346 0.22 -9.15 -11.16
CA ALA A 346 1.50 -9.80 -10.90
C ALA A 346 1.35 -11.32 -10.91
N VAL A 347 2.43 -12.01 -11.28
CA VAL A 347 2.60 -13.44 -11.03
C VAL A 347 2.99 -13.56 -9.55
N ILE A 348 1.97 -13.66 -8.69
CA ILE A 348 2.18 -13.50 -7.24
C ILE A 348 2.97 -14.68 -6.65
N SER A 349 2.88 -15.88 -7.25
CA SER A 349 3.71 -17.03 -6.89
C SER A 349 5.21 -16.85 -7.20
N GLU A 350 5.57 -15.96 -8.13
CA GLU A 350 6.97 -15.57 -8.38
C GLU A 350 7.48 -14.54 -7.35
N VAL A 351 6.58 -13.83 -6.69
CA VAL A 351 6.92 -12.91 -5.59
C VAL A 351 7.02 -13.68 -4.27
N ASP A 352 6.04 -14.53 -4.04
CA ASP A 352 5.90 -15.37 -2.85
C ASP A 352 5.49 -16.80 -3.25
N PRO A 353 6.45 -17.74 -3.31
CA PRO A 353 6.17 -19.12 -3.70
C PRO A 353 5.20 -19.85 -2.77
N SER A 354 5.01 -19.39 -1.54
CA SER A 354 4.06 -20.01 -0.59
C SER A 354 2.59 -19.77 -0.97
N ARG A 355 2.33 -18.96 -2.00
CA ARG A 355 0.97 -18.58 -2.45
C ARG A 355 0.31 -19.60 -3.38
N ALA A 356 1.07 -20.54 -3.93
CA ALA A 356 0.58 -21.57 -4.86
C ALA A 356 1.15 -22.93 -4.53
N PRO A 357 0.44 -24.03 -4.84
CA PRO A 357 0.98 -25.37 -4.78
C PRO A 357 2.20 -25.52 -5.71
N ALA A 358 3.09 -26.48 -5.39
CA ALA A 358 4.25 -26.77 -6.21
C ALA A 358 3.85 -27.08 -7.67
N GLY A 359 4.53 -26.47 -8.62
CA GLY A 359 4.26 -26.64 -10.05
C GLY A 359 3.07 -25.86 -10.59
N ARG A 360 2.37 -25.07 -9.75
CA ARG A 360 1.27 -24.20 -10.19
C ARG A 360 1.65 -22.72 -10.06
N VAL A 361 1.10 -21.90 -10.92
CA VAL A 361 1.33 -20.46 -10.99
C VAL A 361 0.08 -19.71 -10.53
N LEU A 362 0.24 -18.73 -9.67
CA LEU A 362 -0.83 -17.82 -9.25
C LEU A 362 -0.60 -16.43 -9.85
N VAL A 363 -1.58 -15.96 -10.62
CA VAL A 363 -1.63 -14.60 -11.15
C VAL A 363 -2.75 -13.85 -10.45
N SER A 364 -2.44 -12.74 -9.80
CA SER A 364 -3.41 -11.85 -9.16
C SER A 364 -3.54 -10.55 -9.91
N SER A 365 -4.78 -10.17 -10.24
CA SER A 365 -5.08 -9.00 -11.07
C SER A 365 -6.12 -8.12 -10.40
N THR A 366 -5.87 -6.81 -10.35
CA THR A 366 -6.74 -5.84 -9.68
C THR A 366 -7.46 -4.97 -10.68
N VAL A 367 -8.78 -4.93 -10.54
CA VAL A 367 -9.71 -4.06 -11.27
C VAL A 367 -10.22 -2.99 -10.31
N LEU A 368 -10.08 -1.72 -10.70
CA LEU A 368 -10.49 -0.56 -9.91
C LEU A 368 -11.80 0.01 -10.41
N GLY A 369 -12.65 0.43 -9.48
CA GLY A 369 -13.99 0.90 -9.80
C GLY A 369 -15.01 -0.24 -9.98
N PRO A 370 -16.19 0.06 -10.54
CA PRO A 370 -17.21 -0.96 -10.83
C PRO A 370 -16.67 -2.01 -11.82
N PRO A 371 -16.81 -3.30 -11.53
CA PRO A 371 -16.37 -4.33 -12.47
C PRO A 371 -17.26 -4.34 -13.72
N PRO A 372 -16.71 -4.64 -14.92
CA PRO A 372 -17.50 -4.80 -16.13
C PRO A 372 -18.43 -6.02 -16.03
N PRO A 373 -19.56 -6.05 -16.78
CA PRO A 373 -20.51 -7.15 -16.74
C PRO A 373 -19.87 -8.51 -17.05
N ASP A 374 -19.03 -8.58 -18.07
CA ASP A 374 -18.32 -9.79 -18.50
C ASP A 374 -16.89 -9.82 -17.92
N LEU A 375 -16.78 -9.69 -16.60
CA LEU A 375 -15.51 -9.46 -15.90
C LEU A 375 -14.42 -10.48 -16.29
N ASP A 376 -14.71 -11.78 -16.22
CA ASP A 376 -13.70 -12.82 -16.49
C ASP A 376 -13.16 -12.72 -17.92
N THR A 377 -14.04 -12.63 -18.91
CA THR A 377 -13.66 -12.51 -20.32
C THR A 377 -12.87 -11.23 -20.57
N ALA A 378 -13.32 -10.11 -20.01
CA ALA A 378 -12.66 -8.81 -20.18
C ALA A 378 -11.27 -8.81 -19.53
N VAL A 379 -11.14 -9.39 -18.33
CA VAL A 379 -9.86 -9.51 -17.60
C VAL A 379 -8.91 -10.43 -18.37
N ARG A 380 -9.34 -11.64 -18.79
CA ARG A 380 -8.49 -12.58 -19.54
C ARG A 380 -8.00 -11.99 -20.86
N THR A 381 -8.89 -11.32 -21.60
CA THR A 381 -8.53 -10.63 -22.85
C THR A 381 -7.47 -9.56 -22.60
N HIS A 382 -7.64 -8.80 -21.53
CA HIS A 382 -6.69 -7.76 -21.15
C HIS A 382 -5.35 -8.36 -20.69
N LEU A 383 -5.37 -9.42 -19.87
CA LEU A 383 -4.16 -10.11 -19.41
C LEU A 383 -3.38 -10.73 -20.57
N ALA A 384 -4.06 -11.29 -21.59
CA ALA A 384 -3.39 -11.81 -22.78
C ALA A 384 -2.55 -10.73 -23.47
N ARG A 385 -3.08 -9.49 -23.54
CA ARG A 385 -2.35 -8.34 -24.07
C ARG A 385 -1.22 -7.89 -23.15
N LEU A 386 -1.51 -7.74 -21.84
CA LEU A 386 -0.52 -7.26 -20.86
C LEU A 386 0.68 -8.20 -20.76
N TYR A 387 0.45 -9.51 -20.77
CA TYR A 387 1.53 -10.50 -20.66
C TYR A 387 2.11 -10.93 -22.01
N GLY A 388 1.44 -10.58 -23.12
CA GLY A 388 1.84 -11.02 -24.46
C GLY A 388 1.74 -12.53 -24.65
N THR A 389 0.78 -13.20 -23.97
CA THR A 389 0.59 -14.64 -24.00
C THR A 389 -0.89 -15.02 -24.09
N SER A 390 -1.19 -16.25 -24.50
CA SER A 390 -2.56 -16.74 -24.51
C SER A 390 -3.03 -17.06 -23.10
N THR A 391 -4.23 -16.59 -22.75
CA THR A 391 -4.88 -16.89 -21.46
C THR A 391 -5.96 -17.97 -21.60
N ARG A 392 -6.02 -18.70 -22.72
CA ARG A 392 -7.07 -19.69 -22.99
C ARG A 392 -7.08 -20.86 -22.02
N THR A 393 -5.90 -21.27 -21.56
CA THR A 393 -5.70 -22.39 -20.61
C THR A 393 -5.70 -21.93 -19.15
N TRP A 394 -5.83 -20.63 -18.90
CA TRP A 394 -5.85 -20.13 -17.53
C TRP A 394 -7.19 -20.45 -16.88
N GLU A 395 -7.16 -20.87 -15.65
CA GLU A 395 -8.33 -21.16 -14.82
C GLU A 395 -8.56 -20.02 -13.82
N THR A 396 -9.81 -19.58 -13.70
CA THR A 396 -10.19 -18.58 -12.68
C THR A 396 -10.43 -19.30 -11.36
N LEU A 397 -9.62 -18.99 -10.35
CA LEU A 397 -9.72 -19.57 -9.02
C LEU A 397 -10.78 -18.86 -8.16
N ALA A 398 -10.76 -17.54 -8.19
CA ALA A 398 -11.68 -16.72 -7.41
C ALA A 398 -11.80 -15.30 -7.96
N VAL A 399 -12.93 -14.67 -7.65
CA VAL A 399 -13.20 -13.24 -7.87
C VAL A 399 -13.67 -12.64 -6.56
N HIS A 400 -12.89 -11.71 -6.04
CA HIS A 400 -13.24 -10.99 -4.81
C HIS A 400 -13.62 -9.55 -5.13
N HIS A 401 -14.89 -9.20 -4.94
CA HIS A 401 -15.36 -7.84 -5.09
C HIS A 401 -15.65 -7.20 -3.73
N THR A 402 -14.94 -6.14 -3.40
CA THR A 402 -15.12 -5.36 -2.17
C THR A 402 -15.59 -3.96 -2.53
N ARG A 403 -16.85 -3.67 -2.23
CA ARG A 403 -17.47 -2.37 -2.56
C ARG A 403 -16.85 -1.21 -1.76
N GLU A 404 -16.57 -1.44 -0.50
CA GLU A 404 -15.98 -0.46 0.43
C GLU A 404 -14.54 -0.82 0.75
N ALA A 405 -13.72 -0.99 -0.30
CA ALA A 405 -12.36 -1.48 -0.14
C ALA A 405 -11.42 -0.43 0.47
N VAL A 406 -11.45 0.79 -0.05
CA VAL A 406 -10.47 1.83 0.30
C VAL A 406 -11.18 3.16 0.46
N PRO A 407 -10.99 3.89 1.59
CA PRO A 407 -11.54 5.22 1.76
C PRO A 407 -10.94 6.21 0.75
N ALA A 408 -11.78 7.02 0.12
CA ALA A 408 -11.32 8.08 -0.79
C ALA A 408 -10.82 9.29 0.01
N MET A 409 -9.57 9.66 -0.20
CA MET A 409 -8.90 10.76 0.49
C MET A 409 -8.93 12.04 -0.36
N ARG A 410 -10.12 12.49 -0.76
CA ARG A 410 -10.28 13.71 -1.59
C ARG A 410 -10.03 14.99 -0.77
N PRO A 411 -9.43 16.04 -1.38
CA PRO A 411 -9.33 17.35 -0.72
C PRO A 411 -10.70 17.95 -0.41
N PRO A 412 -10.86 18.64 0.73
CA PRO A 412 -9.91 18.78 1.82
C PRO A 412 -9.83 17.51 2.67
N HIS A 413 -8.61 16.94 2.81
CA HIS A 413 -8.37 15.74 3.62
C HIS A 413 -7.33 16.04 4.69
N ASP A 414 -7.77 16.13 5.93
CA ASP A 414 -6.88 16.31 7.06
C ASP A 414 -6.31 14.95 7.50
N LEU A 415 -5.04 14.70 7.18
CA LEU A 415 -4.28 13.53 7.61
C LEU A 415 -4.00 13.51 9.12
N ARG A 416 -4.21 14.62 9.81
CA ARG A 416 -4.07 14.73 11.27
C ARG A 416 -5.42 14.87 11.96
N ARG A 417 -6.49 14.36 11.38
CA ARG A 417 -7.83 14.35 12.02
C ARG A 417 -7.72 13.90 13.47
N PRO A 418 -8.43 14.57 14.39
CA PRO A 418 -8.43 14.16 15.79
C PRO A 418 -8.81 12.70 15.94
N VAL A 419 -8.00 11.95 16.66
CA VAL A 419 -8.27 10.56 17.04
C VAL A 419 -9.01 10.49 18.38
N ARG A 420 -8.89 11.52 19.22
CA ARG A 420 -9.65 11.73 20.45
C ARG A 420 -10.89 12.54 20.09
N LEU A 421 -12.05 11.97 20.29
CA LEU A 421 -13.35 12.63 20.04
C LEU A 421 -13.86 13.32 21.32
N LEU A 422 -13.83 12.56 22.41
CA LEU A 422 -14.14 13.01 23.76
C LEU A 422 -13.15 12.34 24.72
N ALA A 423 -13.13 12.78 25.98
CA ALA A 423 -12.46 12.03 27.04
C ALA A 423 -13.08 10.63 27.15
N GLY A 424 -12.26 9.60 27.05
CA GLY A 424 -12.71 8.20 27.05
C GLY A 424 -13.22 7.67 25.72
N LEU A 425 -13.30 8.46 24.63
CA LEU A 425 -13.79 8.00 23.34
C LEU A 425 -12.84 8.37 22.19
N TYR A 426 -12.35 7.36 21.50
CA TYR A 426 -11.31 7.50 20.45
C TYR A 426 -11.70 6.76 19.19
N VAL A 427 -11.05 7.13 18.08
CA VAL A 427 -11.25 6.51 16.76
C VAL A 427 -9.91 6.39 16.03
N CYS A 428 -9.68 5.25 15.38
CA CYS A 428 -8.55 5.04 14.48
C CYS A 428 -9.00 4.27 13.23
N GLY A 429 -8.10 4.10 12.29
CA GLY A 429 -8.32 3.43 11.00
C GLY A 429 -7.68 4.24 9.86
N ASP A 430 -7.60 3.65 8.69
CA ASP A 430 -7.07 4.30 7.49
C ASP A 430 -7.89 5.53 7.04
N HIS A 431 -9.16 5.59 7.38
CA HIS A 431 -10.03 6.75 7.15
C HIS A 431 -9.69 7.97 8.02
N ARG A 432 -8.79 7.83 9.00
CA ARG A 432 -8.30 8.92 9.87
C ARG A 432 -6.89 9.38 9.52
N ASP A 433 -6.29 8.76 8.50
CA ASP A 433 -4.92 9.01 8.03
C ASP A 433 -4.85 8.79 6.50
N THR A 434 -3.81 8.13 5.97
CA THR A 434 -3.77 7.69 4.58
C THR A 434 -4.55 6.38 4.40
N SER A 435 -5.15 6.18 3.21
CA SER A 435 -5.90 4.96 2.85
C SER A 435 -4.98 3.75 2.57
N THR A 436 -4.05 3.50 3.47
CA THR A 436 -3.03 2.44 3.37
C THR A 436 -2.87 1.73 4.70
N VAL A 437 -2.21 0.57 4.71
CA VAL A 437 -1.84 -0.12 5.96
C VAL A 437 -0.98 0.78 6.84
N GLN A 438 -0.07 1.57 6.26
CA GLN A 438 0.71 2.56 7.01
C GLN A 438 -0.20 3.54 7.75
N GLY A 439 -1.25 4.06 7.09
CA GLY A 439 -2.19 5.00 7.71
C GLY A 439 -3.03 4.35 8.80
N ALA A 440 -3.46 3.11 8.61
CA ALA A 440 -4.17 2.34 9.64
C ALA A 440 -3.34 2.16 10.90
N LEU A 441 -2.09 1.72 10.76
CA LEU A 441 -1.14 1.55 11.87
C LEU A 441 -0.78 2.90 12.54
N HIS A 442 -0.53 3.94 11.75
CA HIS A 442 -0.17 5.26 12.26
C HIS A 442 -1.32 5.94 13.02
N SER A 443 -2.55 5.81 12.52
CA SER A 443 -3.72 6.33 13.25
C SER A 443 -3.94 5.62 14.57
N ALA A 444 -3.71 4.30 14.63
CA ALA A 444 -3.73 3.51 15.86
C ALA A 444 -2.66 3.98 16.84
N HIS A 445 -1.44 4.24 16.36
CA HIS A 445 -0.34 4.80 17.18
C HIS A 445 -0.74 6.15 17.79
N ARG A 446 -1.32 7.05 17.02
CA ARG A 446 -1.81 8.35 17.51
C ARG A 446 -2.92 8.20 18.54
N ALA A 447 -3.88 7.29 18.30
CA ALA A 447 -4.99 7.04 19.21
C ALA A 447 -4.52 6.46 20.55
N THR A 448 -3.64 5.47 20.52
CA THR A 448 -3.08 4.86 21.74
C THR A 448 -2.23 5.85 22.54
N THR A 449 -1.46 6.71 21.87
CA THR A 449 -0.73 7.80 22.52
C THR A 449 -1.68 8.76 23.27
N ALA A 450 -2.83 9.10 22.67
CA ALA A 450 -3.84 9.93 23.30
C ALA A 450 -4.49 9.22 24.49
N ILE A 451 -4.85 7.94 24.34
CA ILE A 451 -5.43 7.11 25.41
C ILE A 451 -4.47 7.04 26.62
N LEU A 452 -3.20 6.71 26.38
CA LEU A 452 -2.21 6.59 27.45
C LEU A 452 -2.02 7.91 28.23
N ARG A 453 -2.02 9.04 27.55
CA ARG A 453 -1.97 10.36 28.19
C ARG A 453 -3.19 10.61 29.08
N ASP A 454 -4.39 10.30 28.58
CA ASP A 454 -5.64 10.51 29.33
C ASP A 454 -5.77 9.54 30.51
N LEU A 455 -5.22 8.33 30.42
CA LEU A 455 -5.17 7.36 31.53
C LEU A 455 -4.11 7.69 32.57
N GLY A 456 -3.25 8.69 32.34
CA GLY A 456 -2.14 9.04 33.20
C GLY A 456 -0.97 8.04 33.18
N SER A 457 -0.93 7.15 32.21
CA SER A 457 0.15 6.20 32.02
C SER A 457 1.37 6.89 31.39
N ALA A 458 2.57 6.60 31.88
CA ALA A 458 3.80 7.10 31.26
C ALA A 458 3.91 6.51 29.85
N VAL A 459 3.86 7.38 28.83
CA VAL A 459 4.12 6.96 27.44
C VAL A 459 5.61 6.64 27.33
N PRO A 460 6.02 5.41 27.00
CA PRO A 460 7.41 5.15 26.69
C PRO A 460 7.78 5.99 25.47
N MET A 461 8.58 7.04 25.68
CA MET A 461 9.15 7.78 24.56
C MET A 461 10.22 6.89 23.94
N HIS A 462 9.87 6.21 22.85
CA HIS A 462 10.88 5.66 21.96
C HIS A 462 11.64 6.86 21.39
N ARG A 463 12.78 7.18 22.00
CA ARG A 463 13.81 7.99 21.34
C ARG A 463 14.17 7.24 20.07
N ALA A 464 13.91 7.85 18.92
CA ALA A 464 14.55 7.42 17.68
C ALA A 464 16.07 7.46 17.96
N ASP A 465 16.70 6.30 17.95
CA ASP A 465 18.16 6.24 18.04
C ASP A 465 18.74 7.10 16.92
N PRO A 466 19.70 7.99 17.23
CA PRO A 466 20.37 8.76 16.20
C PRO A 466 21.05 7.77 15.23
N VAL A 467 20.77 7.91 13.96
CA VAL A 467 21.44 7.16 12.88
C VAL A 467 22.94 7.24 13.13
N PRO A 468 23.67 6.13 13.29
CA PRO A 468 25.10 6.18 13.50
C PRO A 468 25.75 6.83 12.27
N THR A 469 26.32 8.00 12.48
CA THR A 469 27.20 8.62 11.50
C THR A 469 28.47 7.80 11.43
N THR A 470 28.56 6.94 10.42
CA THR A 470 29.83 6.28 10.07
C THR A 470 30.82 7.36 9.71
N ARG A 471 31.75 7.66 10.62
CA ARG A 471 32.97 8.40 10.28
C ARG A 471 33.74 7.57 9.28
N ALA A 472 33.95 8.12 8.09
CA ALA A 472 34.92 7.60 7.14
C ALA A 472 36.32 7.83 7.72
N ALA A 473 37.07 6.73 7.86
CA ALA A 473 38.53 6.74 7.92
C ALA A 473 39.08 6.59 6.51
#